data_b12cfc22d25a59447d952a7020c7775e
#
_entry.id   b12cfc22d25a59447d952a7020c7775e
#
_cell.length_a   1.000
_cell.length_b   1.000
_cell.length_c   1.000
_cell.angle_alpha   90.00
_cell.angle_beta   90.00
_cell.angle_gamma   90.00
#
_symmetry.space_group_name_H-M   'P 1'
#
loop_
_entity.id
_entity.type
_entity.pdbx_description
1 polymer ?
#
loop_
_entity_poly.entity_id
_entity_poly.type
_entity_poly.pdbx_seq_one_letter_code
_entity_poly.pdbx_strand_id
1 'polypeptide(L)'
;MNRNFRLSVALDVDDLLMSCTEYAIQLANEKYNFTPPITIYEASGWGKLGTRVDVIHEFFGKAEFYETMPVLEGAKEFVSKLSQKAEIFISTAVPPEFMGIRAKRIREEFPQIPADHIYMGARKDKITTDILFDDALHNVLNSNAQYPILMRRPWNEESTGMLAVNTYDEFLKVVDVIAQSYAKQDEQPILSEPSIVVLVGPSGCGKSKLATRILKNYPQFEKPISYTTKDATATEENEWYHYVSLETFRDMVESGEMFQSTMYAGHGYGSVKSDVESILAKGKHVITTMDICGAMSLKTHFNNVTTIYVSRQKKAIIETILRKNSSIKDKANRIMGLDFCERNRTLCDYVVNFNYYDEAYAKLVEILKLEK
;
A
#
# COMPACT_ATOMS: atom_id res chain seq x y z
N MET A 1 13.23 -31.20 -10.35
CA MET A 1 11.78 -31.24 -10.09
C MET A 1 11.28 -29.80 -10.05
N ASN A 2 10.71 -29.31 -11.15
CA ASN A 2 10.03 -28.02 -11.18
C ASN A 2 8.75 -28.17 -10.34
N ARG A 3 8.80 -27.84 -9.06
CA ARG A 3 7.58 -27.43 -8.36
C ARG A 3 7.17 -26.13 -9.05
N ASN A 4 5.99 -26.13 -9.68
CA ASN A 4 5.34 -24.89 -10.08
C ASN A 4 5.24 -24.04 -8.82
N PHE A 5 6.14 -23.06 -8.67
CA PHE A 5 6.13 -22.14 -7.54
C PHE A 5 4.84 -21.33 -7.66
N ARG A 6 4.01 -21.44 -6.65
CA ARG A 6 2.75 -20.72 -6.55
C ARG A 6 2.77 -19.95 -5.24
N LEU A 7 2.55 -18.65 -5.31
CA LEU A 7 2.46 -17.81 -4.12
C LEU A 7 1.34 -18.28 -3.20
N SER A 8 1.56 -18.26 -1.90
CA SER A 8 0.56 -18.48 -0.87
C SER A 8 0.03 -17.13 -0.36
N VAL A 9 -1.30 -16.94 -0.36
CA VAL A 9 -1.97 -15.69 0.01
C VAL A 9 -2.98 -15.95 1.10
N ALA A 10 -2.79 -15.35 2.28
CA ALA A 10 -3.80 -15.34 3.34
C ALA A 10 -4.69 -14.10 3.18
N LEU A 11 -6.01 -14.29 3.15
CA LEU A 11 -7.02 -13.25 3.07
C LEU A 11 -7.75 -13.13 4.42
N ASP A 12 -7.98 -11.91 4.89
CA ASP A 12 -9.01 -11.66 5.90
C ASP A 12 -10.42 -11.78 5.29
N VAL A 13 -11.45 -11.73 6.11
CA VAL A 13 -12.85 -11.80 5.67
C VAL A 13 -13.59 -10.51 5.98
N ASP A 14 -13.52 -10.03 7.22
CA ASP A 14 -14.24 -8.84 7.66
C ASP A 14 -13.68 -7.60 6.96
N ASP A 15 -14.56 -6.80 6.37
CA ASP A 15 -14.24 -5.60 5.60
C ASP A 15 -13.21 -5.78 4.46
N LEU A 16 -12.83 -7.04 4.19
CA LEU A 16 -12.04 -7.42 3.03
C LEU A 16 -12.84 -8.22 2.00
N LEU A 17 -13.60 -9.23 2.42
CA LEU A 17 -14.45 -10.06 1.55
C LEU A 17 -15.94 -9.90 1.87
N MET A 18 -16.26 -9.59 3.11
CA MET A 18 -17.63 -9.38 3.61
C MET A 18 -17.70 -8.03 4.32
N SER A 19 -18.84 -7.33 4.18
CA SER A 19 -19.09 -6.00 4.72
C SER A 19 -19.41 -6.06 6.22
N CYS A 20 -18.41 -6.04 7.08
CA CYS A 20 -18.59 -6.14 8.52
C CYS A 20 -18.98 -4.79 9.14
N THR A 21 -18.13 -3.79 9.03
CA THR A 21 -18.32 -2.48 9.69
C THR A 21 -19.49 -1.71 9.08
N GLU A 22 -19.58 -1.64 7.75
CA GLU A 22 -20.64 -0.89 7.08
C GLU A 22 -22.02 -1.54 7.34
N TYR A 23 -22.08 -2.87 7.32
CA TYR A 23 -23.32 -3.59 7.64
C TYR A 23 -23.75 -3.40 9.10
N ALA A 24 -22.81 -3.41 10.05
CA ALA A 24 -23.12 -3.11 11.44
C ALA A 24 -23.59 -1.66 11.64
N ILE A 25 -23.05 -0.69 10.90
CA ILE A 25 -23.51 0.71 10.88
C ILE A 25 -24.93 0.80 10.29
N GLN A 26 -25.22 0.09 9.21
CA GLN A 26 -26.57 0.02 8.64
C GLN A 26 -27.57 -0.47 9.68
N LEU A 27 -27.30 -1.60 10.31
CA LEU A 27 -28.17 -2.16 11.35
C LEU A 27 -28.34 -1.23 12.55
N ALA A 28 -27.27 -0.51 12.95
CA ALA A 28 -27.34 0.49 14.02
C ALA A 28 -28.24 1.67 13.63
N ASN A 29 -28.10 2.20 12.42
CA ASN A 29 -28.95 3.29 11.93
C ASN A 29 -30.43 2.88 11.85
N GLU A 30 -30.72 1.67 11.38
CA GLU A 30 -32.07 1.14 11.33
C GLU A 30 -32.67 0.97 12.73
N LYS A 31 -31.89 0.46 13.68
CA LYS A 31 -32.35 0.20 15.04
C LYS A 31 -32.57 1.47 15.87
N TYR A 32 -31.64 2.42 15.78
CA TYR A 32 -31.59 3.61 16.66
C TYR A 32 -32.09 4.90 16.02
N ASN A 33 -32.38 4.88 14.69
CA ASN A 33 -32.86 6.04 13.93
C ASN A 33 -32.00 7.30 14.14
N PHE A 34 -30.68 7.15 14.06
CA PHE A 34 -29.75 8.29 14.23
C PHE A 34 -30.01 9.42 13.23
N THR A 35 -29.96 10.67 13.70
CA THR A 35 -30.08 11.87 12.88
C THR A 35 -28.94 12.85 13.20
N PRO A 36 -28.00 13.10 12.28
CA PRO A 36 -27.81 12.41 11.00
C PRO A 36 -27.40 10.92 11.19
N PRO A 37 -27.58 10.06 10.19
CA PRO A 37 -27.14 8.67 10.26
C PRO A 37 -25.64 8.56 10.55
N ILE A 38 -25.22 7.48 11.21
CA ILE A 38 -23.79 7.16 11.34
C ILE A 38 -23.25 6.77 9.96
N THR A 39 -22.05 7.27 9.64
CA THR A 39 -21.34 6.96 8.40
C THR A 39 -20.08 6.13 8.69
N ILE A 40 -19.55 5.44 7.67
CA ILE A 40 -18.33 4.63 7.78
C ILE A 40 -17.10 5.47 8.17
N TYR A 41 -17.09 6.75 7.84
CA TYR A 41 -16.00 7.68 8.20
C TYR A 41 -15.92 7.98 9.69
N GLU A 42 -16.98 7.72 10.47
CA GLU A 42 -16.94 7.82 11.92
C GLU A 42 -16.23 6.64 12.59
N ALA A 43 -16.09 5.52 11.88
CA ALA A 43 -15.27 4.40 12.29
C ALA A 43 -13.79 4.70 11.99
N SER A 44 -13.22 5.72 12.62
CA SER A 44 -11.87 6.25 12.36
C SER A 44 -10.75 5.49 13.08
N GLY A 45 -11.04 4.36 13.69
CA GLY A 45 -10.07 3.56 14.43
C GLY A 45 -10.60 2.17 14.75
N TRP A 46 -9.73 1.35 15.31
CA TRP A 46 -10.07 -0.02 15.68
C TRP A 46 -10.52 -0.13 17.15
N GLY A 47 -11.60 -0.89 17.39
CA GLY A 47 -12.17 -1.06 18.72
C GLY A 47 -13.14 0.05 19.14
N LYS A 48 -13.40 0.16 20.45
CA LYS A 48 -14.31 1.19 20.98
C LYS A 48 -13.61 2.55 21.02
N LEU A 49 -14.22 3.54 20.39
CA LEU A 49 -13.66 4.88 20.22
C LEU A 49 -14.22 5.90 21.24
N GLY A 50 -15.16 5.51 22.11
CA GLY A 50 -15.86 6.42 23.02
C GLY A 50 -16.87 7.34 22.32
N THR A 51 -17.33 6.96 21.12
CA THR A 51 -18.24 7.73 20.27
C THR A 51 -19.53 6.97 20.00
N ARG A 52 -20.49 7.63 19.32
CA ARG A 52 -21.78 7.01 18.99
C ARG A 52 -21.65 5.79 18.06
N VAL A 53 -20.54 5.67 17.30
CA VAL A 53 -20.29 4.52 16.43
C VAL A 53 -20.09 3.23 17.21
N ASP A 54 -19.72 3.30 18.49
CA ASP A 54 -19.45 2.12 19.33
C ASP A 54 -20.67 1.19 19.50
N VAL A 55 -21.88 1.67 19.17
CA VAL A 55 -23.10 0.84 19.21
C VAL A 55 -23.04 -0.34 18.24
N ILE A 56 -22.19 -0.28 17.20
CA ILE A 56 -22.02 -1.39 16.24
C ILE A 56 -21.52 -2.66 16.93
N HIS A 57 -20.78 -2.54 18.03
CA HIS A 57 -20.23 -3.70 18.76
C HIS A 57 -21.31 -4.65 19.33
N GLU A 58 -22.55 -4.18 19.47
CA GLU A 58 -23.63 -5.06 19.92
C GLU A 58 -24.02 -6.14 18.89
N PHE A 59 -23.74 -5.89 17.60
CA PHE A 59 -24.07 -6.84 16.53
C PHE A 59 -23.05 -7.96 16.42
N PHE A 60 -21.80 -7.72 16.79
CA PHE A 60 -20.73 -8.72 16.74
C PHE A 60 -20.91 -9.91 17.70
N GLY A 61 -21.83 -9.79 18.67
CA GLY A 61 -22.22 -10.87 19.57
C GLY A 61 -23.47 -11.66 19.12
N LYS A 62 -23.93 -11.51 17.86
CA LYS A 62 -25.16 -12.13 17.37
C LYS A 62 -24.89 -13.07 16.19
N ALA A 63 -25.43 -14.30 16.25
CA ALA A 63 -25.32 -15.28 15.17
C ALA A 63 -25.87 -14.75 13.85
N GLU A 64 -27.05 -14.11 13.88
CA GLU A 64 -27.73 -13.54 12.72
C GLU A 64 -26.83 -12.55 11.94
N PHE A 65 -26.00 -11.78 12.65
CA PHE A 65 -25.06 -10.87 12.02
C PHE A 65 -24.12 -11.60 11.06
N TYR A 66 -23.54 -12.73 11.48
CA TYR A 66 -22.64 -13.53 10.64
C TYR A 66 -23.37 -14.35 9.57
N GLU A 67 -24.63 -14.68 9.79
CA GLU A 67 -25.47 -15.37 8.81
C GLU A 67 -25.87 -14.47 7.65
N THR A 68 -26.13 -13.19 7.92
CA THR A 68 -26.72 -12.25 6.95
C THR A 68 -25.72 -11.23 6.40
N MET A 69 -24.50 -11.16 6.96
CA MET A 69 -23.45 -10.21 6.52
C MET A 69 -23.25 -10.27 5.00
N PRO A 70 -23.38 -9.13 4.29
CA PRO A 70 -23.24 -9.11 2.84
C PRO A 70 -21.80 -9.40 2.37
N VAL A 71 -21.68 -10.06 1.23
CA VAL A 71 -20.41 -10.13 0.49
C VAL A 71 -20.15 -8.79 -0.17
N LEU A 72 -18.93 -8.28 -0.08
CA LEU A 72 -18.53 -7.03 -0.73
C LEU A 72 -18.61 -7.18 -2.26
N GLU A 73 -18.99 -6.08 -2.92
CA GLU A 73 -19.03 -6.01 -4.37
C GLU A 73 -17.66 -6.36 -4.97
N GLY A 74 -17.65 -7.21 -6.00
CA GLY A 74 -16.41 -7.66 -6.66
C GLY A 74 -15.63 -8.73 -5.91
N ALA A 75 -15.90 -9.04 -4.62
CA ALA A 75 -15.12 -10.01 -3.84
C ALA A 75 -15.11 -11.41 -4.43
N LYS A 76 -16.23 -11.90 -4.98
CA LYS A 76 -16.30 -13.23 -5.62
C LYS A 76 -15.45 -13.30 -6.88
N GLU A 77 -15.50 -12.27 -7.69
CA GLU A 77 -14.68 -12.17 -8.90
C GLU A 77 -13.20 -12.07 -8.55
N PHE A 78 -12.86 -11.25 -7.55
CA PHE A 78 -11.50 -11.12 -7.01
C PHE A 78 -10.94 -12.47 -6.57
N VAL A 79 -11.65 -13.22 -5.71
CA VAL A 79 -11.21 -14.54 -5.24
C VAL A 79 -11.07 -15.52 -6.41
N SER A 80 -11.97 -15.48 -7.38
CA SER A 80 -11.89 -16.31 -8.59
C SER A 80 -10.64 -16.00 -9.41
N LYS A 81 -10.33 -14.72 -9.65
CA LYS A 81 -9.11 -14.29 -10.36
C LYS A 81 -7.83 -14.66 -9.58
N LEU A 82 -7.84 -14.42 -8.27
CA LEU A 82 -6.69 -14.72 -7.41
C LEU A 82 -6.40 -16.22 -7.35
N SER A 83 -7.46 -17.07 -7.30
CA SER A 83 -7.32 -18.53 -7.27
C SER A 83 -6.60 -19.10 -8.50
N GLN A 84 -6.54 -18.37 -9.61
CA GLN A 84 -5.77 -18.77 -10.80
C GLN A 84 -4.27 -18.44 -10.67
N LYS A 85 -3.91 -17.47 -9.80
CA LYS A 85 -2.55 -16.94 -9.64
C LYS A 85 -1.83 -17.46 -8.39
N ALA A 86 -2.58 -17.74 -7.31
CA ALA A 86 -2.04 -18.04 -5.99
C ALA A 86 -2.83 -19.13 -5.28
N GLU A 87 -2.22 -19.77 -4.31
CA GLU A 87 -2.87 -20.64 -3.33
C GLU A 87 -3.47 -19.76 -2.24
N ILE A 88 -4.80 -19.88 -2.06
CA ILE A 88 -5.54 -18.98 -1.15
C ILE A 88 -5.79 -19.67 0.18
N PHE A 89 -5.51 -18.95 1.26
CA PHE A 89 -5.86 -19.28 2.64
C PHE A 89 -6.75 -18.18 3.22
N ILE A 90 -7.67 -18.56 4.09
CA ILE A 90 -8.44 -17.62 4.91
C ILE A 90 -7.78 -17.52 6.30
N SER A 91 -7.61 -16.30 6.77
CA SER A 91 -7.13 -15.98 8.10
C SER A 91 -8.04 -14.93 8.75
N THR A 92 -9.09 -15.37 9.46
CA THR A 92 -10.11 -14.48 10.00
C THR A 92 -10.30 -14.68 11.51
N ALA A 93 -10.66 -13.60 12.21
CA ALA A 93 -11.01 -13.63 13.62
C ALA A 93 -12.52 -13.51 13.78
N VAL A 94 -13.12 -14.48 14.48
CA VAL A 94 -14.54 -14.49 14.78
C VAL A 94 -14.72 -15.14 16.18
N PRO A 95 -15.73 -14.72 16.98
CA PRO A 95 -16.00 -15.36 18.26
C PRO A 95 -16.18 -16.88 18.09
N PRO A 96 -15.64 -17.70 19.01
CA PRO A 96 -15.65 -19.17 18.87
C PRO A 96 -17.04 -19.77 18.62
N GLU A 97 -18.08 -19.21 19.20
CA GLU A 97 -19.48 -19.64 19.04
C GLU A 97 -20.03 -19.47 17.63
N PHE A 98 -19.41 -18.61 16.79
CA PHE A 98 -19.86 -18.33 15.41
C PHE A 98 -18.90 -18.87 14.34
N MET A 99 -17.82 -19.58 14.72
CA MET A 99 -16.86 -20.13 13.76
C MET A 99 -17.52 -21.06 12.74
N GLY A 100 -18.49 -21.88 13.17
CA GLY A 100 -19.23 -22.78 12.28
C GLY A 100 -20.04 -22.02 11.21
N ILE A 101 -20.69 -20.93 11.60
CA ILE A 101 -21.46 -20.06 10.70
C ILE A 101 -20.50 -19.43 9.68
N ARG A 102 -19.41 -18.85 10.14
CA ARG A 102 -18.38 -18.23 9.31
C ARG A 102 -17.79 -19.22 8.30
N ALA A 103 -17.41 -20.43 8.75
CA ALA A 103 -16.88 -21.47 7.88
C ALA A 103 -17.86 -21.88 6.79
N LYS A 104 -19.13 -22.06 7.16
CA LYS A 104 -20.20 -22.38 6.20
C LYS A 104 -20.34 -21.28 5.14
N ARG A 105 -20.44 -20.02 5.56
CA ARG A 105 -20.56 -18.87 4.67
C ARG A 105 -19.37 -18.73 3.72
N ILE A 106 -18.12 -18.89 4.20
CA ILE A 106 -16.94 -18.83 3.35
C ILE A 106 -16.99 -19.90 2.26
N ARG A 107 -17.39 -21.14 2.59
CA ARG A 107 -17.49 -22.23 1.62
C ARG A 107 -18.59 -22.03 0.60
N GLU A 108 -19.72 -21.44 0.99
CA GLU A 108 -20.85 -21.16 0.10
C GLU A 108 -20.52 -20.00 -0.86
N GLU A 109 -19.90 -18.94 -0.35
CA GLU A 109 -19.65 -17.71 -1.12
C GLU A 109 -18.38 -17.78 -1.97
N PHE A 110 -17.36 -18.54 -1.51
CA PHE A 110 -16.05 -18.66 -2.12
C PHE A 110 -15.62 -20.14 -2.30
N PRO A 111 -16.33 -20.91 -3.14
CA PRO A 111 -16.09 -22.35 -3.29
C PRO A 111 -14.72 -22.70 -3.88
N GLN A 112 -13.97 -21.72 -4.40
CA GLN A 112 -12.61 -21.91 -4.89
C GLN A 112 -11.59 -22.11 -3.75
N ILE A 113 -11.96 -21.78 -2.51
CA ILE A 113 -11.08 -21.91 -1.34
C ILE A 113 -11.31 -23.28 -0.71
N PRO A 114 -10.28 -24.14 -0.62
CA PRO A 114 -10.40 -25.45 0.03
C PRO A 114 -10.78 -25.31 1.52
N ALA A 115 -11.58 -26.24 2.03
CA ALA A 115 -12.06 -26.17 3.41
C ALA A 115 -10.94 -26.26 4.45
N ASP A 116 -9.86 -26.96 4.15
CA ASP A 116 -8.66 -27.12 4.97
C ASP A 116 -7.71 -25.91 4.91
N HIS A 117 -8.00 -24.92 4.05
CA HIS A 117 -7.31 -23.65 3.99
C HIS A 117 -7.97 -22.53 4.83
N ILE A 118 -8.97 -22.87 5.64
CA ILE A 118 -9.71 -21.89 6.46
C ILE A 118 -9.19 -21.93 7.91
N TYR A 119 -8.47 -20.88 8.30
CA TYR A 119 -7.95 -20.69 9.65
C TYR A 119 -8.73 -19.59 10.37
N MET A 120 -9.19 -19.88 11.59
CA MET A 120 -9.96 -18.96 12.40
C MET A 120 -9.31 -18.73 13.75
N GLY A 121 -9.09 -17.48 14.07
CA GLY A 121 -8.51 -17.06 15.35
C GLY A 121 -7.84 -15.69 15.27
N ALA A 122 -7.73 -15.04 16.44
CA ALA A 122 -7.17 -13.70 16.54
C ALA A 122 -5.63 -13.64 16.33
N ARG A 123 -4.94 -14.79 16.42
CA ARG A 123 -3.49 -14.87 16.30
C ARG A 123 -3.06 -15.10 14.87
N LYS A 124 -3.41 -14.16 13.98
CA LYS A 124 -3.05 -14.20 12.55
C LYS A 124 -1.52 -14.22 12.32
N ASP A 125 -0.73 -13.76 13.29
CA ASP A 125 0.73 -13.85 13.31
C ASP A 125 1.26 -15.31 13.34
N LYS A 126 0.42 -16.31 13.59
CA LYS A 126 0.80 -17.73 13.58
C LYS A 126 0.66 -18.40 12.21
N ILE A 127 0.07 -17.71 11.25
CA ILE A 127 -0.06 -18.21 9.87
C ILE A 127 1.03 -17.57 9.03
N THR A 128 1.85 -18.41 8.40
CA THR A 128 2.95 -17.93 7.55
C THR A 128 2.60 -18.23 6.09
N THR A 129 2.44 -17.16 5.31
CA THR A 129 2.22 -17.19 3.87
C THR A 129 3.17 -16.19 3.20
N ASP A 130 3.29 -16.24 1.87
CA ASP A 130 4.06 -15.21 1.16
C ASP A 130 3.40 -13.83 1.30
N ILE A 131 2.07 -13.78 1.17
CA ILE A 131 1.29 -12.55 1.25
C ILE A 131 0.22 -12.69 2.33
N LEU A 132 0.04 -11.66 3.17
CA LEU A 132 -1.19 -11.42 3.93
C LEU A 132 -1.92 -10.24 3.29
N PHE A 133 -3.24 -10.33 3.09
CA PHE A 133 -4.10 -9.24 2.68
C PHE A 133 -5.19 -9.00 3.72
N ASP A 134 -5.17 -7.84 4.36
CA ASP A 134 -5.97 -7.53 5.55
C ASP A 134 -6.22 -6.01 5.60
N ASP A 135 -7.36 -5.58 6.13
CA ASP A 135 -7.69 -4.16 6.32
C ASP A 135 -7.28 -3.62 7.69
N ALA A 136 -7.02 -4.52 8.64
CA ALA A 136 -6.66 -4.16 9.99
C ALA A 136 -5.15 -3.94 10.12
N LEU A 137 -4.77 -2.68 10.38
CA LEU A 137 -3.37 -2.28 10.52
C LEU A 137 -2.58 -3.17 11.49
N HIS A 138 -3.16 -3.51 12.65
CA HIS A 138 -2.45 -4.32 13.64
C HIS A 138 -2.15 -5.76 13.16
N ASN A 139 -2.97 -6.33 12.27
CA ASN A 139 -2.72 -7.63 11.66
C ASN A 139 -1.55 -7.54 10.67
N VAL A 140 -1.55 -6.51 9.81
CA VAL A 140 -0.46 -6.22 8.88
C VAL A 140 0.86 -5.99 9.64
N LEU A 141 0.81 -5.22 10.72
CA LEU A 141 1.96 -4.90 11.57
C LEU A 141 2.59 -6.14 12.22
N ASN A 142 1.78 -7.05 12.70
CA ASN A 142 2.22 -8.24 13.45
C ASN A 142 2.41 -9.48 12.56
N SER A 143 2.11 -9.40 11.28
CA SER A 143 2.18 -10.53 10.35
C SER A 143 3.59 -11.07 10.17
N ASN A 144 3.68 -12.39 10.05
CA ASN A 144 4.89 -13.10 9.62
C ASN A 144 4.93 -13.37 8.10
N ALA A 145 3.93 -12.92 7.34
CA ALA A 145 3.97 -12.95 5.88
C ALA A 145 5.16 -12.13 5.36
N GLN A 146 5.76 -12.57 4.27
CA GLN A 146 6.87 -11.83 3.64
C GLN A 146 6.38 -10.46 3.11
N TYR A 147 5.18 -10.43 2.54
CA TYR A 147 4.54 -9.23 1.99
C TYR A 147 3.16 -9.02 2.63
N PRO A 148 3.08 -8.41 3.82
CA PRO A 148 1.81 -7.99 4.38
C PRO A 148 1.32 -6.76 3.62
N ILE A 149 0.11 -6.85 3.05
CA ILE A 149 -0.52 -5.81 2.23
C ILE A 149 -1.78 -5.33 2.93
N LEU A 150 -1.92 -4.01 3.08
CA LEU A 150 -3.06 -3.38 3.71
C LEU A 150 -4.12 -3.01 2.67
N MET A 151 -5.37 -3.42 2.88
CA MET A 151 -6.51 -2.86 2.17
C MET A 151 -6.87 -1.51 2.78
N ARG A 152 -6.87 -0.44 1.99
CA ARG A 152 -7.25 0.89 2.48
C ARG A 152 -8.72 0.94 2.85
N ARG A 153 -8.97 1.47 4.06
CA ARG A 153 -10.28 1.72 4.64
C ARG A 153 -10.21 3.02 5.45
N PRO A 154 -11.33 3.68 5.79
CA PRO A 154 -11.31 4.94 6.55
C PRO A 154 -10.51 4.87 7.86
N TRP A 155 -10.53 3.74 8.57
CA TRP A 155 -9.81 3.56 9.85
C TRP A 155 -8.30 3.37 9.74
N ASN A 156 -7.77 3.19 8.52
CA ASN A 156 -6.34 3.00 8.30
C ASN A 156 -5.73 3.98 7.29
N GLU A 157 -6.50 4.97 6.84
CA GLU A 157 -6.12 5.90 5.77
C GLU A 157 -4.81 6.67 6.08
N GLU A 158 -4.59 7.02 7.34
CA GLU A 158 -3.38 7.73 7.78
C GLU A 158 -2.13 6.85 7.91
N SER A 159 -2.27 5.53 7.78
CA SER A 159 -1.17 4.58 7.99
C SER A 159 -0.17 4.65 6.83
N THR A 160 1.12 4.72 7.15
CA THR A 160 2.19 4.90 6.16
C THR A 160 3.30 3.86 6.33
N GLY A 161 4.07 3.63 5.26
CA GLY A 161 5.27 2.78 5.27
C GLY A 161 5.03 1.32 4.90
N MET A 162 3.80 0.80 5.00
CA MET A 162 3.45 -0.54 4.53
C MET A 162 3.00 -0.49 3.06
N LEU A 163 3.08 -1.63 2.39
CA LEU A 163 2.44 -1.81 1.11
C LEU A 163 0.92 -1.83 1.32
N ALA A 164 0.20 -0.96 0.62
CA ALA A 164 -1.24 -0.83 0.70
C ALA A 164 -1.85 -0.62 -0.68
N VAL A 165 -3.09 -1.07 -0.83
CA VAL A 165 -3.88 -0.94 -2.06
C VAL A 165 -5.29 -0.45 -1.74
N ASN A 166 -5.96 0.18 -2.72
CA ASN A 166 -7.32 0.70 -2.56
C ASN A 166 -8.37 -0.26 -3.14
N THR A 167 -7.97 -1.12 -4.08
CA THR A 167 -8.89 -1.99 -4.83
C THR A 167 -8.34 -3.42 -4.96
N TYR A 168 -9.23 -4.36 -5.26
CA TYR A 168 -8.84 -5.73 -5.58
C TYR A 168 -7.98 -5.82 -6.85
N ASP A 169 -8.25 -4.99 -7.85
CA ASP A 169 -7.46 -4.97 -9.09
C ASP A 169 -6.03 -4.49 -8.85
N GLU A 170 -5.83 -3.48 -7.98
CA GLU A 170 -4.50 -3.08 -7.54
C GLU A 170 -3.78 -4.23 -6.83
N PHE A 171 -4.47 -4.95 -5.94
CA PHE A 171 -3.90 -6.11 -5.26
C PHE A 171 -3.46 -7.19 -6.25
N LEU A 172 -4.31 -7.55 -7.21
CA LEU A 172 -3.98 -8.57 -8.22
C LEU A 172 -2.76 -8.18 -9.05
N LYS A 173 -2.61 -6.91 -9.39
CA LYS A 173 -1.43 -6.39 -10.08
C LYS A 173 -0.17 -6.48 -9.20
N VAL A 174 -0.29 -6.17 -7.90
CA VAL A 174 0.81 -6.31 -6.95
C VAL A 174 1.24 -7.79 -6.81
N VAL A 175 0.29 -8.72 -6.77
CA VAL A 175 0.57 -10.16 -6.78
C VAL A 175 1.40 -10.56 -8.01
N ASP A 176 1.05 -10.03 -9.19
CA ASP A 176 1.83 -10.28 -10.42
C ASP A 176 3.26 -9.73 -10.32
N VAL A 177 3.45 -8.52 -9.77
CA VAL A 177 4.79 -7.95 -9.55
C VAL A 177 5.62 -8.79 -8.57
N ILE A 178 5.00 -9.25 -7.48
CA ILE A 178 5.66 -10.13 -6.50
C ILE A 178 6.06 -11.44 -7.18
N ALA A 179 5.17 -12.09 -7.92
CA ALA A 179 5.47 -13.34 -8.64
C ALA A 179 6.63 -13.16 -9.63
N GLN A 180 6.66 -12.04 -10.36
CA GLN A 180 7.74 -11.71 -11.27
C GLN A 180 9.08 -11.47 -10.55
N SER A 181 9.07 -10.90 -9.34
CA SER A 181 10.29 -10.67 -8.56
C SER A 181 11.02 -11.98 -8.18
N TYR A 182 10.26 -13.06 -7.95
CA TYR A 182 10.83 -14.39 -7.72
C TYR A 182 11.45 -15.02 -8.98
N ALA A 183 11.00 -14.60 -10.17
CA ALA A 183 11.52 -15.09 -11.45
C ALA A 183 12.79 -14.35 -11.92
N LYS A 184 13.00 -13.11 -11.46
CA LYS A 184 14.08 -12.22 -11.90
C LYS A 184 15.31 -12.31 -10.99
N GLN A 185 15.98 -13.45 -10.91
CA GLN A 185 17.16 -13.52 -10.03
C GLN A 185 18.47 -12.99 -10.64
N ASP A 186 18.61 -12.68 -11.95
CA ASP A 186 19.92 -12.39 -12.56
C ASP A 186 19.98 -11.34 -13.68
N GLU A 187 18.90 -10.64 -14.06
CA GLU A 187 18.97 -9.63 -15.13
C GLU A 187 19.19 -8.22 -14.58
N GLN A 188 20.36 -7.64 -14.85
CA GLN A 188 20.62 -6.23 -14.57
C GLN A 188 19.94 -5.35 -15.64
N PRO A 189 19.01 -4.45 -15.28
CA PRO A 189 18.43 -3.53 -16.24
C PRO A 189 19.50 -2.62 -16.82
N ILE A 190 19.49 -2.49 -18.12
CA ILE A 190 20.31 -1.53 -18.86
C ILE A 190 19.40 -0.37 -19.23
N LEU A 191 19.79 0.85 -18.89
CA LEU A 191 19.11 2.06 -19.36
C LEU A 191 19.40 2.27 -20.86
N SER A 192 18.95 1.35 -21.73
CA SER A 192 19.17 1.42 -23.17
C SER A 192 18.10 2.27 -23.89
N GLU A 193 16.96 2.49 -23.27
CA GLU A 193 15.80 3.24 -23.79
C GLU A 193 15.27 4.18 -22.70
N PRO A 194 14.44 5.19 -23.05
CA PRO A 194 13.78 6.01 -22.05
C PRO A 194 13.08 5.15 -21.02
N SER A 195 13.45 5.29 -19.75
CA SER A 195 13.01 4.43 -18.65
C SER A 195 12.68 5.24 -17.42
N ILE A 196 12.02 4.62 -16.46
CA ILE A 196 11.58 5.24 -15.21
C ILE A 196 12.43 4.69 -14.08
N VAL A 197 13.15 5.57 -13.37
CA VAL A 197 13.92 5.26 -12.17
C VAL A 197 13.17 5.77 -10.95
N VAL A 198 12.86 4.88 -10.03
CA VAL A 198 12.13 5.21 -8.79
C VAL A 198 13.03 4.97 -7.58
N LEU A 199 13.33 6.02 -6.85
CA LEU A 199 13.99 5.90 -5.55
C LEU A 199 12.95 5.65 -4.47
N VAL A 200 12.98 4.46 -3.90
CA VAL A 200 12.06 3.99 -2.85
C VAL A 200 12.79 3.99 -1.50
N GLY A 201 12.06 4.07 -0.40
CA GLY A 201 12.64 3.96 0.94
C GLY A 201 12.00 4.90 1.96
N PRO A 202 12.38 4.82 3.22
CA PRO A 202 11.75 5.55 4.30
C PRO A 202 11.90 7.07 4.18
N SER A 203 10.98 7.79 4.80
CA SER A 203 11.10 9.25 4.90
C SER A 203 12.38 9.64 5.63
N GLY A 204 13.11 10.61 5.11
CA GLY A 204 14.36 11.07 5.75
C GLY A 204 15.62 10.28 5.38
N CYS A 205 15.54 9.25 4.52
CA CYS A 205 16.73 8.52 4.08
C CYS A 205 17.55 9.24 3.00
N GLY A 206 17.06 10.32 2.39
CA GLY A 206 17.84 11.14 1.44
C GLY A 206 17.49 10.99 -0.05
N LYS A 207 16.40 10.30 -0.38
CA LYS A 207 15.93 10.07 -1.77
C LYS A 207 15.88 11.34 -2.61
N SER A 208 15.17 12.38 -2.13
CA SER A 208 14.99 13.63 -2.87
C SER A 208 16.33 14.31 -3.17
N LYS A 209 17.24 14.32 -2.19
CA LYS A 209 18.59 14.89 -2.38
C LYS A 209 19.40 14.13 -3.44
N LEU A 210 19.27 12.79 -3.50
CA LEU A 210 19.91 11.97 -4.52
C LEU A 210 19.31 12.22 -5.90
N ALA A 211 17.97 12.26 -6.01
CA ALA A 211 17.27 12.56 -7.26
C ALA A 211 17.67 13.94 -7.80
N THR A 212 17.66 14.99 -6.95
CA THR A 212 18.09 16.35 -7.34
C THR A 212 19.51 16.35 -7.89
N ARG A 213 20.44 15.59 -7.28
CA ARG A 213 21.83 15.54 -7.75
C ARG A 213 21.95 14.83 -9.11
N ILE A 214 21.14 13.78 -9.37
CA ILE A 214 21.08 13.16 -10.69
C ILE A 214 20.53 14.13 -11.72
N LEU A 215 19.41 14.79 -11.45
CA LEU A 215 18.80 15.78 -12.34
C LEU A 215 19.75 16.93 -12.70
N LYS A 216 20.56 17.36 -11.74
CA LYS A 216 21.54 18.41 -11.96
C LYS A 216 22.72 18.01 -12.85
N ASN A 217 23.17 16.75 -12.73
CA ASN A 217 24.41 16.30 -13.39
C ASN A 217 24.13 15.55 -14.70
N TYR A 218 22.89 15.09 -14.93
CA TYR A 218 22.52 14.26 -16.06
C TYR A 218 21.25 14.80 -16.74
N PRO A 219 21.38 15.67 -17.76
CA PRO A 219 20.25 16.35 -18.43
C PRO A 219 19.30 15.41 -19.19
N GLN A 220 19.69 14.15 -19.40
CA GLN A 220 18.82 13.12 -19.96
C GLN A 220 17.73 12.64 -18.96
N PHE A 221 17.82 13.05 -17.70
CA PHE A 221 16.78 12.77 -16.69
C PHE A 221 15.86 13.98 -16.52
N GLU A 222 14.57 13.71 -16.33
CA GLU A 222 13.56 14.70 -15.97
C GLU A 222 12.68 14.13 -14.86
N LYS A 223 12.12 14.99 -14.02
CA LYS A 223 11.21 14.59 -12.94
C LYS A 223 9.79 14.98 -13.29
N PRO A 224 8.80 14.06 -13.20
CA PRO A 224 7.40 14.40 -13.36
C PRO A 224 6.95 15.29 -12.19
N ILE A 225 6.02 16.20 -12.46
CA ILE A 225 5.41 17.05 -11.46
C ILE A 225 4.35 16.22 -10.74
N SER A 226 4.35 16.23 -9.40
CA SER A 226 3.33 15.52 -8.60
C SER A 226 2.21 16.48 -8.22
N TYR A 227 1.02 15.96 -8.00
CA TYR A 227 -0.12 16.71 -7.48
C TYR A 227 -0.19 16.61 -5.96
N THR A 228 -0.53 17.71 -5.28
CA THR A 228 -0.68 17.72 -3.83
C THR A 228 -1.75 18.68 -3.35
N THR A 229 -2.42 18.32 -2.24
CA THR A 229 -3.35 19.20 -1.52
C THR A 229 -2.68 20.00 -0.41
N LYS A 230 -1.34 19.93 -0.30
CA LYS A 230 -0.56 20.73 0.64
C LYS A 230 -0.60 22.20 0.23
N ASP A 231 -0.60 23.10 1.21
CA ASP A 231 -0.45 24.53 0.94
C ASP A 231 0.90 24.83 0.28
N ALA A 232 0.89 25.70 -0.73
CA ALA A 232 2.12 26.16 -1.39
C ALA A 232 2.98 26.92 -0.38
N THR A 233 4.20 26.45 -0.15
CA THR A 233 5.19 27.16 0.69
C THR A 233 6.19 27.83 -0.21
N ALA A 234 6.75 28.98 0.22
CA ALA A 234 7.75 29.76 -0.53
C ALA A 234 9.14 29.08 -0.51
N THR A 235 9.23 27.81 -0.92
CA THR A 235 10.47 27.02 -0.96
C THR A 235 10.76 26.50 -2.37
N GLU A 236 12.00 26.14 -2.67
CA GLU A 236 12.44 25.55 -3.96
C GLU A 236 11.65 24.29 -4.38
N GLU A 237 10.86 23.68 -3.49
CA GLU A 237 10.01 22.53 -3.78
C GLU A 237 8.73 22.89 -4.57
N ASN A 238 8.43 24.18 -4.75
CA ASN A 238 7.22 24.62 -5.47
C ASN A 238 7.19 24.20 -6.93
N GLU A 239 8.34 24.05 -7.58
CA GLU A 239 8.44 23.59 -8.97
C GLU A 239 8.12 22.08 -9.13
N TRP A 240 7.97 21.35 -8.04
CA TRP A 240 7.81 19.89 -8.04
C TRP A 240 6.37 19.44 -7.82
N TYR A 241 5.46 20.41 -7.58
CA TYR A 241 4.08 20.10 -7.26
C TYR A 241 3.09 21.01 -7.99
N HIS A 242 2.03 20.38 -8.51
CA HIS A 242 0.77 21.05 -8.80
C HIS A 242 -0.07 21.07 -7.52
N TYR A 243 -0.32 22.28 -7.02
CA TYR A 243 -1.14 22.47 -5.82
C TYR A 243 -2.61 22.53 -6.23
N VAL A 244 -3.41 21.61 -5.71
CA VAL A 244 -4.84 21.48 -6.01
C VAL A 244 -5.67 21.43 -4.74
N SER A 245 -6.97 21.76 -4.85
CA SER A 245 -7.89 21.58 -3.73
C SER A 245 -8.11 20.11 -3.41
N LEU A 246 -8.56 19.79 -2.19
CA LEU A 246 -8.91 18.42 -1.83
C LEU A 246 -10.05 17.86 -2.71
N GLU A 247 -11.00 18.72 -3.10
CA GLU A 247 -12.10 18.37 -4.01
C GLU A 247 -11.55 17.98 -5.38
N THR A 248 -10.75 18.86 -6.02
CA THR A 248 -10.11 18.56 -7.31
C THR A 248 -9.26 17.29 -7.25
N PHE A 249 -8.52 17.09 -6.15
CA PHE A 249 -7.71 15.90 -5.97
C PHE A 249 -8.56 14.61 -5.96
N ARG A 250 -9.69 14.64 -5.24
CA ARG A 250 -10.62 13.51 -5.20
C ARG A 250 -11.24 13.23 -6.56
N ASP A 251 -11.66 14.27 -7.29
CA ASP A 251 -12.19 14.12 -8.65
C ASP A 251 -11.17 13.45 -9.59
N MET A 252 -9.90 13.84 -9.51
CA MET A 252 -8.82 13.25 -10.31
C MET A 252 -8.55 11.77 -9.94
N VAL A 253 -8.72 11.40 -8.68
CA VAL A 253 -8.61 10.00 -8.23
C VAL A 253 -9.81 9.19 -8.73
N GLU A 254 -11.03 9.69 -8.56
CA GLU A 254 -12.28 9.02 -8.95
C GLU A 254 -12.40 8.86 -10.47
N SER A 255 -11.95 9.86 -11.24
CA SER A 255 -11.92 9.77 -12.70
C SER A 255 -10.86 8.82 -13.26
N GLY A 256 -9.93 8.33 -12.42
CA GLY A 256 -8.80 7.50 -12.85
C GLY A 256 -7.69 8.26 -13.57
N GLU A 257 -7.69 9.59 -13.55
CA GLU A 257 -6.63 10.43 -14.13
C GLU A 257 -5.31 10.21 -13.39
N MET A 258 -5.37 10.04 -12.06
CA MET A 258 -4.22 9.65 -11.25
C MET A 258 -4.03 8.14 -11.29
N PHE A 259 -2.89 7.68 -11.78
CA PHE A 259 -2.51 6.26 -11.69
C PHE A 259 -2.00 5.87 -10.30
N GLN A 260 -1.64 6.84 -9.47
CA GLN A 260 -1.19 6.66 -8.09
C GLN A 260 -1.63 7.86 -7.26
N SER A 261 -2.24 7.57 -6.11
CA SER A 261 -2.58 8.56 -5.10
C SER A 261 -2.35 8.00 -3.70
N THR A 262 -1.99 8.87 -2.77
CA THR A 262 -1.85 8.52 -1.35
C THR A 262 -2.19 9.72 -0.47
N MET A 263 -2.81 9.45 0.69
CA MET A 263 -2.95 10.44 1.75
C MET A 263 -1.77 10.31 2.71
N TYR A 264 -1.07 11.40 2.94
CA TYR A 264 0.09 11.42 3.81
C TYR A 264 0.13 12.67 4.65
N ALA A 265 0.16 12.53 5.97
CA ALA A 265 0.15 13.64 6.93
C ALA A 265 -1.02 14.64 6.72
N GLY A 266 -2.20 14.15 6.35
CA GLY A 266 -3.39 14.96 6.11
C GLY A 266 -3.46 15.62 4.72
N HIS A 267 -2.50 15.35 3.84
CA HIS A 267 -2.46 15.89 2.48
C HIS A 267 -2.46 14.77 1.43
N GLY A 268 -3.17 15.02 0.31
CA GLY A 268 -3.12 14.17 -0.86
C GLY A 268 -1.82 14.38 -1.64
N TYR A 269 -1.27 13.28 -2.15
CA TYR A 269 -0.17 13.27 -3.13
C TYR A 269 -0.52 12.28 -4.23
N GLY A 270 -0.33 12.69 -5.48
CA GLY A 270 -0.67 11.85 -6.62
C GLY A 270 0.17 12.16 -7.84
N SER A 271 0.10 11.26 -8.81
CA SER A 271 0.80 11.39 -10.09
C SER A 271 -0.12 10.97 -11.23
N VAL A 272 -0.06 11.71 -12.33
CA VAL A 272 -0.82 11.42 -13.55
C VAL A 272 0.07 10.74 -14.59
N LYS A 273 -0.54 9.85 -15.37
CA LYS A 273 0.17 9.03 -16.34
C LYS A 273 0.77 9.88 -17.47
N SER A 274 0.02 10.90 -17.92
CA SER A 274 0.43 11.80 -19.01
C SER A 274 1.74 12.54 -18.74
N ASP A 275 2.02 12.92 -17.46
CA ASP A 275 3.26 13.62 -17.12
C ASP A 275 4.49 12.71 -17.30
N VAL A 276 4.37 11.46 -16.90
CA VAL A 276 5.42 10.46 -17.10
C VAL A 276 5.60 10.17 -18.60
N GLU A 277 4.50 9.93 -19.33
CA GLU A 277 4.53 9.65 -20.78
C GLU A 277 5.13 10.82 -21.58
N SER A 278 4.85 12.06 -21.18
CA SER A 278 5.38 13.24 -21.88
C SER A 278 6.90 13.34 -21.79
N ILE A 279 7.50 12.93 -20.65
CA ILE A 279 8.96 12.90 -20.47
C ILE A 279 9.58 11.79 -21.33
N LEU A 280 8.99 10.59 -21.28
CA LEU A 280 9.46 9.45 -22.09
C LEU A 280 9.39 9.74 -23.59
N ALA A 281 8.33 10.42 -24.06
CA ALA A 281 8.15 10.83 -25.45
C ALA A 281 9.21 11.82 -25.94
N LYS A 282 9.83 12.60 -25.03
CA LYS A 282 10.98 13.48 -25.35
C LYS A 282 12.30 12.71 -25.47
N GLY A 283 12.29 11.38 -25.32
CA GLY A 283 13.50 10.56 -25.29
C GLY A 283 14.30 10.67 -23.99
N LYS A 284 13.71 11.21 -22.92
CA LYS A 284 14.35 11.34 -21.62
C LYS A 284 13.96 10.25 -20.64
N HIS A 285 14.84 9.97 -19.68
CA HIS A 285 14.53 9.11 -18.56
C HIS A 285 13.75 9.89 -17.49
N VAL A 286 12.84 9.21 -16.82
CA VAL A 286 12.18 9.73 -15.62
C VAL A 286 12.99 9.36 -14.39
N ILE A 287 13.21 10.29 -13.45
CA ILE A 287 13.65 9.98 -12.09
C ILE A 287 12.67 10.58 -11.08
N THR A 288 12.16 9.74 -10.18
CA THR A 288 11.20 10.17 -9.16
C THR A 288 11.47 9.52 -7.80
N THR A 289 10.82 10.03 -6.75
CA THR A 289 10.91 9.49 -5.39
C THR A 289 9.51 9.18 -4.90
N MET A 290 9.27 7.92 -4.54
CA MET A 290 7.96 7.47 -4.06
C MET A 290 8.11 6.55 -2.85
N ASP A 291 7.00 6.25 -2.21
CA ASP A 291 6.89 5.10 -1.31
C ASP A 291 6.76 3.81 -2.12
N ILE A 292 6.64 2.68 -1.44
CA ILE A 292 6.52 1.38 -2.11
C ILE A 292 5.21 1.25 -2.90
N CYS A 293 4.13 1.87 -2.42
CA CYS A 293 2.82 1.84 -3.09
C CYS A 293 2.91 2.53 -4.46
N GLY A 294 3.47 3.73 -4.51
CA GLY A 294 3.69 4.47 -5.75
C GLY A 294 4.62 3.74 -6.71
N ALA A 295 5.70 3.12 -6.20
CA ALA A 295 6.63 2.34 -7.02
C ALA A 295 5.95 1.10 -7.63
N MET A 296 5.12 0.39 -6.86
CA MET A 296 4.35 -0.76 -7.37
C MET A 296 3.33 -0.31 -8.40
N SER A 297 2.63 0.79 -8.16
CA SER A 297 1.71 1.36 -9.15
C SER A 297 2.42 1.70 -10.47
N LEU A 298 3.61 2.32 -10.43
CA LEU A 298 4.40 2.54 -11.65
C LEU A 298 4.72 1.24 -12.39
N LYS A 299 5.18 0.19 -11.68
CA LYS A 299 5.48 -1.12 -12.28
C LYS A 299 4.25 -1.78 -12.93
N THR A 300 3.04 -1.46 -12.48
CA THR A 300 1.81 -2.00 -13.07
C THR A 300 1.32 -1.24 -14.31
N HIS A 301 1.80 0.00 -14.52
CA HIS A 301 1.37 0.86 -15.63
C HIS A 301 2.45 1.04 -16.72
N PHE A 302 3.72 0.77 -16.39
CA PHE A 302 4.85 0.96 -17.30
C PHE A 302 5.79 -0.26 -17.23
N ASN A 303 6.31 -0.66 -18.38
CA ASN A 303 7.18 -1.83 -18.49
C ASN A 303 8.65 -1.56 -18.10
N ASN A 304 9.13 -0.33 -18.33
CA ASN A 304 10.54 0.05 -18.15
C ASN A 304 10.77 0.78 -16.82
N VAL A 305 10.39 0.16 -15.70
CA VAL A 305 10.52 0.73 -14.36
C VAL A 305 11.62 0.04 -13.57
N THR A 306 12.61 0.81 -13.16
CA THR A 306 13.68 0.37 -12.25
C THR A 306 13.47 0.98 -10.89
N THR A 307 13.32 0.15 -9.87
CA THR A 307 13.12 0.56 -8.49
C THR A 307 14.41 0.37 -7.69
N ILE A 308 14.86 1.42 -7.01
CA ILE A 308 16.08 1.41 -6.20
C ILE A 308 15.71 1.76 -4.76
N TYR A 309 15.84 0.79 -3.86
CA TYR A 309 15.61 1.03 -2.44
C TYR A 309 16.80 1.75 -1.83
N VAL A 310 16.54 2.91 -1.24
CA VAL A 310 17.55 3.77 -0.61
C VAL A 310 17.37 3.72 0.90
N SER A 311 18.37 3.25 1.63
CA SER A 311 18.35 3.15 3.08
C SER A 311 19.65 3.59 3.72
N ARG A 312 19.59 3.91 5.00
CA ARG A 312 20.74 4.22 5.87
C ARG A 312 20.45 3.73 7.28
N GLN A 313 21.41 3.85 8.17
CA GLN A 313 21.23 3.41 9.56
C GLN A 313 19.93 3.95 10.17
N LYS A 314 19.11 3.07 10.74
CA LYS A 314 17.79 3.40 11.34
C LYS A 314 17.86 4.59 12.31
N LYS A 315 18.90 4.64 13.16
CA LYS A 315 19.16 5.76 14.07
C LYS A 315 19.23 7.10 13.34
N ALA A 316 20.00 7.16 12.26
CA ALA A 316 20.18 8.38 11.48
C ALA A 316 18.90 8.83 10.75
N ILE A 317 18.05 7.88 10.35
CA ILE A 317 16.72 8.17 9.78
C ILE A 317 15.81 8.76 10.85
N ILE A 318 15.75 8.14 12.03
CA ILE A 318 14.94 8.61 13.18
C ILE A 318 15.34 10.02 13.57
N GLU A 319 16.64 10.29 13.73
CA GLU A 319 17.14 11.63 14.03
C GLU A 319 16.71 12.66 12.97
N THR A 320 16.73 12.28 11.70
CA THR A 320 16.28 13.15 10.61
C THR A 320 14.77 13.41 10.68
N ILE A 321 13.96 12.41 11.02
CA ILE A 321 12.49 12.56 11.21
C ILE A 321 12.21 13.49 12.38
N LEU A 322 12.91 13.31 13.50
CA LEU A 322 12.68 14.09 14.72
C LEU A 322 13.02 15.58 14.53
N ARG A 323 13.99 15.89 13.68
CA ARG A 323 14.40 17.29 13.34
C ARG A 323 13.43 18.00 12.39
N LYS A 324 12.51 17.28 11.73
CA LYS A 324 11.52 17.90 10.83
C LYS A 324 10.55 18.77 11.61
N ASN A 325 10.15 19.88 11.00
CA ASN A 325 9.06 20.73 11.51
C ASN A 325 7.72 20.12 11.09
N SER A 326 7.28 19.08 11.82
CA SER A 326 6.00 18.40 11.61
C SER A 326 5.42 17.97 12.97
N SER A 327 4.12 17.62 12.98
CA SER A 327 3.44 17.22 14.21
C SER A 327 4.07 15.96 14.84
N ILE A 328 3.83 15.78 16.15
CA ILE A 328 4.27 14.56 16.88
C ILE A 328 3.63 13.32 16.24
N LYS A 329 2.34 13.40 15.86
CA LYS A 329 1.62 12.32 15.20
C LYS A 329 2.28 11.90 13.87
N ASP A 330 2.65 12.89 13.03
CA ASP A 330 3.37 12.64 11.78
C ASP A 330 4.73 11.97 12.02
N LYS A 331 5.51 12.47 12.99
CA LYS A 331 6.79 11.87 13.36
C LYS A 331 6.63 10.43 13.85
N ALA A 332 5.65 10.17 14.70
CA ALA A 332 5.35 8.83 15.21
C ALA A 332 4.98 7.86 14.08
N ASN A 333 4.07 8.25 13.18
CA ASN A 333 3.66 7.44 12.02
C ASN A 333 4.86 7.10 11.12
N ARG A 334 5.75 8.07 10.86
CA ARG A 334 6.97 7.84 10.06
C ARG A 334 7.92 6.86 10.72
N ILE A 335 8.09 6.93 12.05
CA ILE A 335 8.97 6.04 12.79
C ILE A 335 8.38 4.63 12.82
N MET A 336 7.08 4.49 13.07
CA MET A 336 6.39 3.19 13.05
C MET A 336 6.48 2.51 11.69
N GLY A 337 6.43 3.28 10.59
CA GLY A 337 6.54 2.76 9.23
C GLY A 337 7.94 2.27 8.83
N LEU A 338 9.00 2.51 9.61
CA LEU A 338 10.37 2.18 9.20
C LEU A 338 10.59 0.69 8.99
N ASP A 339 10.08 -0.16 9.88
CA ASP A 339 10.27 -1.60 9.79
C ASP A 339 9.54 -2.21 8.59
N PHE A 340 8.41 -1.61 8.20
CA PHE A 340 7.68 -1.99 6.97
C PHE A 340 8.41 -1.55 5.71
N CYS A 341 8.91 -0.33 5.70
CA CYS A 341 9.76 0.12 4.60
C CYS A 341 10.92 -0.85 4.38
N GLU A 342 11.54 -1.35 5.44
CA GLU A 342 12.67 -2.29 5.32
C GLU A 342 12.24 -3.67 4.79
N ARG A 343 11.07 -4.18 5.16
CA ARG A 343 10.53 -5.44 4.61
C ARG A 343 10.29 -5.34 3.09
N ASN A 344 9.78 -4.20 2.64
CA ASN A 344 9.45 -3.99 1.23
C ASN A 344 10.68 -3.79 0.32
N ARG A 345 11.91 -3.72 0.86
CA ARG A 345 13.15 -3.58 0.06
C ARG A 345 13.33 -4.70 -0.95
N THR A 346 12.83 -5.90 -0.64
CA THR A 346 12.92 -7.08 -1.52
C THR A 346 12.03 -6.97 -2.76
N LEU A 347 11.09 -6.03 -2.80
CA LEU A 347 10.27 -5.70 -3.98
C LEU A 347 10.99 -4.75 -4.95
N CYS A 348 12.13 -4.17 -4.55
CA CYS A 348 12.90 -3.28 -5.38
C CYS A 348 14.00 -4.04 -6.13
N ASP A 349 14.30 -3.60 -7.35
CA ASP A 349 15.28 -4.24 -8.22
C ASP A 349 16.71 -4.10 -7.69
N TYR A 350 16.99 -2.98 -6.98
CA TYR A 350 18.29 -2.68 -6.37
C TYR A 350 18.15 -2.13 -4.96
N VAL A 351 19.21 -2.30 -4.17
CA VAL A 351 19.31 -1.75 -2.81
C VAL A 351 20.60 -0.94 -2.66
N VAL A 352 20.46 0.31 -2.24
CA VAL A 352 21.57 1.20 -1.89
C VAL A 352 21.53 1.51 -0.41
N ASN A 353 22.35 0.82 0.37
CA ASN A 353 22.58 1.11 1.78
C ASN A 353 23.84 1.96 1.91
N PHE A 354 23.82 3.03 2.73
CA PHE A 354 24.94 3.94 2.86
C PHE A 354 25.04 4.55 4.25
N ASN A 355 26.25 5.01 4.57
CA ASN A 355 26.52 5.85 5.72
C ASN A 355 26.77 7.31 5.29
N TYR A 356 27.43 7.49 4.16
CA TYR A 356 27.78 8.80 3.61
C TYR A 356 27.07 9.03 2.28
N TYR A 357 26.58 10.25 2.11
CA TYR A 357 25.77 10.63 0.95
C TYR A 357 26.47 10.44 -0.40
N ASP A 358 27.79 10.71 -0.45
CA ASP A 358 28.56 10.56 -1.70
C ASP A 358 28.74 9.09 -2.11
N GLU A 359 28.79 8.16 -1.15
CA GLU A 359 28.79 6.72 -1.41
C GLU A 359 27.48 6.29 -2.06
N ALA A 360 26.33 6.76 -1.53
CA ALA A 360 25.03 6.48 -2.11
C ALA A 360 24.92 7.01 -3.55
N TYR A 361 25.42 8.21 -3.78
CA TYR A 361 25.40 8.81 -5.10
C TYR A 361 26.29 8.02 -6.09
N ALA A 362 27.53 7.67 -5.69
CA ALA A 362 28.41 6.87 -6.52
C ALA A 362 27.81 5.51 -6.88
N LYS A 363 27.17 4.84 -5.90
CA LYS A 363 26.49 3.56 -6.13
C LYS A 363 25.29 3.70 -7.05
N LEU A 364 24.55 4.79 -6.94
CA LEU A 364 23.41 5.08 -7.83
C LEU A 364 23.89 5.30 -9.28
N VAL A 365 24.96 6.06 -9.48
CA VAL A 365 25.60 6.28 -10.80
C VAL A 365 26.08 4.96 -11.40
N GLU A 366 26.67 4.08 -10.59
CA GLU A 366 27.11 2.74 -11.01
C GLU A 366 25.92 1.85 -11.46
N ILE A 367 24.86 1.78 -10.64
CA ILE A 367 23.65 0.99 -10.95
C ILE A 367 23.01 1.48 -12.25
N LEU A 368 22.93 2.79 -12.43
CA LEU A 368 22.34 3.41 -13.61
C LEU A 368 23.29 3.46 -14.82
N LYS A 369 24.55 2.97 -14.66
CA LYS A 369 25.60 2.96 -15.69
C LYS A 369 25.78 4.34 -16.37
N LEU A 370 25.73 5.42 -15.56
CA LEU A 370 25.91 6.77 -16.05
C LEU A 370 27.38 7.07 -16.20
N GLU A 371 27.78 7.55 -17.38
CA GLU A 371 29.16 8.00 -17.62
C GLU A 371 29.39 9.32 -16.87
N LYS A 372 30.64 9.51 -16.38
CA LYS A 372 31.01 10.72 -15.63
C LYS A 372 31.16 11.93 -16.54
#